data_966d9940ecb987e43d712819066ceb83
#
_entry.id   966d9940ecb987e43d712819066ceb83
#
_cell.length_a   1.000
_cell.length_b   1.000
_cell.length_c   1.000
_cell.angle_alpha   90.00
_cell.angle_beta   90.00
_cell.angle_gamma   90.00
#
_symmetry.space_group_name_H-M   'P 1'
#
loop_
_entity.id
_entity.type
_entity.pdbx_description
1 polymer ?
#
loop_
_entity_poly.entity_id
_entity_poly.type
_entity_poly.pdbx_seq_one_letter_code
_entity_poly.pdbx_strand_id
1 'polypeptide(L)'
;MDSIPQFLIAAPTSGSGKTTVSRGLMALFVKKGLKVQPFKCGPDYIDTKYHEAVCGRPSINLDTFMASPEHVRSLYARYSADADVAVVEGMMGMYDGYDRDRGSSAEVARLLGIPVVLVVDAKSAAYSMAPLLSGFINFRPDIRIAGVIFNRVGSPHHYRMLQEVCEDLNVTCLGYLPKQKELEQESRHLGLDFSRSKETEGLDMLAGLLEEHVDWELLLSTIGLPLP
;
A
#
# COMPACT_ATOMS: atom_id res chain seq x y z
N MET A 1 -17.69 -4.20 18.09
CA MET A 1 -16.27 -4.59 17.92
C MET A 1 -15.61 -3.42 17.23
N ASP A 2 -14.62 -2.82 17.88
CA ASP A 2 -13.87 -1.74 17.25
C ASP A 2 -13.17 -2.32 16.04
N SER A 3 -13.32 -1.67 14.88
CA SER A 3 -12.68 -2.14 13.66
C SER A 3 -11.18 -1.97 13.80
N ILE A 4 -10.41 -3.03 13.51
CA ILE A 4 -8.94 -2.92 13.48
C ILE A 4 -8.50 -1.90 12.43
N PRO A 5 -7.32 -1.28 12.57
CA PRO A 5 -6.70 -0.53 11.49
C PRO A 5 -6.60 -1.37 10.21
N GLN A 6 -7.10 -0.81 9.10
CA GLN A 6 -7.19 -1.52 7.83
C GLN A 6 -7.09 -0.56 6.66
N PHE A 7 -6.36 -0.93 5.62
CA PHE A 7 -6.17 -0.08 4.45
C PHE A 7 -5.71 -0.86 3.23
N LEU A 8 -5.93 -0.24 2.07
CA LEU A 8 -5.43 -0.76 0.81
C LEU A 8 -4.32 0.15 0.27
N ILE A 9 -3.21 -0.42 -0.15
CA ILE A 9 -2.11 0.28 -0.80
C ILE A 9 -2.34 0.22 -2.31
N ALA A 10 -2.55 1.38 -2.92
CA ALA A 10 -2.71 1.54 -4.36
C ALA A 10 -1.68 2.50 -4.95
N ALA A 11 -1.66 2.61 -6.26
CA ALA A 11 -0.81 3.56 -6.97
C ALA A 11 -1.46 4.03 -8.26
N PRO A 12 -1.06 5.18 -8.82
CA PRO A 12 -1.56 5.65 -10.11
C PRO A 12 -1.24 4.69 -11.27
N THR A 13 -0.08 4.02 -11.23
CA THR A 13 0.39 3.13 -12.30
C THR A 13 1.14 1.94 -11.74
N SER A 14 1.31 0.89 -12.56
CA SER A 14 2.24 -0.19 -12.27
C SER A 14 3.67 0.35 -12.15
N GLY A 15 4.51 -0.30 -11.34
CA GLY A 15 5.90 0.09 -11.14
C GLY A 15 6.12 1.31 -10.23
N SER A 16 5.07 1.89 -9.64
CA SER A 16 5.18 3.02 -8.69
C SER A 16 5.80 2.63 -7.34
N GLY A 17 5.96 1.34 -7.04
CA GLY A 17 6.56 0.84 -5.81
C GLY A 17 5.57 0.32 -4.76
N LYS A 18 4.33 -0.02 -5.15
CA LYS A 18 3.34 -0.63 -4.23
C LYS A 18 3.91 -1.80 -3.45
N THR A 19 4.45 -2.80 -4.14
CA THR A 19 4.99 -4.02 -3.53
C THR A 19 6.12 -3.71 -2.54
N THR A 20 7.02 -2.78 -2.89
CA THR A 20 8.09 -2.34 -1.98
C THR A 20 7.52 -1.73 -0.70
N VAL A 21 6.57 -0.78 -0.84
CA VAL A 21 5.95 -0.12 0.31
C VAL A 21 5.11 -1.10 1.13
N SER A 22 4.32 -1.96 0.48
CA SER A 22 3.47 -2.96 1.15
C SER A 22 4.30 -3.91 2.00
N ARG A 23 5.33 -4.51 1.41
CA ARG A 23 6.23 -5.45 2.11
C ARG A 23 6.98 -4.79 3.25
N GLY A 24 7.48 -3.57 3.03
CA GLY A 24 8.19 -2.83 4.05
C GLY A 24 7.29 -2.40 5.22
N LEU A 25 6.05 -1.95 4.98
CA LEU A 25 5.10 -1.64 6.04
C LEU A 25 4.68 -2.90 6.80
N MET A 26 4.43 -4.01 6.11
CA MET A 26 4.15 -5.30 6.75
C MET A 26 5.30 -5.72 7.66
N ALA A 27 6.55 -5.65 7.17
CA ALA A 27 7.75 -5.99 7.95
C ALA A 27 7.92 -5.05 9.15
N LEU A 28 7.70 -3.75 8.99
CA LEU A 28 7.74 -2.76 10.06
C LEU A 28 6.70 -3.07 11.13
N PHE A 29 5.45 -3.33 10.77
CA PHE A 29 4.39 -3.66 11.73
C PHE A 29 4.68 -4.96 12.48
N VAL A 30 5.17 -5.99 11.80
CA VAL A 30 5.62 -7.24 12.44
C VAL A 30 6.76 -6.96 13.44
N LYS A 31 7.74 -6.14 13.07
CA LYS A 31 8.85 -5.70 13.95
C LYS A 31 8.33 -4.93 15.17
N LYS A 32 7.23 -4.18 15.02
CA LYS A 32 6.53 -3.49 16.14
C LYS A 32 5.66 -4.44 16.98
N GLY A 33 5.64 -5.72 16.69
CA GLY A 33 4.90 -6.74 17.44
C GLY A 33 3.43 -6.86 17.07
N LEU A 34 2.98 -6.25 15.97
CA LEU A 34 1.59 -6.33 15.50
C LEU A 34 1.35 -7.62 14.71
N LYS A 35 0.18 -8.22 14.90
CA LYS A 35 -0.32 -9.32 14.07
C LYS A 35 -0.86 -8.75 12.76
N VAL A 36 -0.06 -8.81 11.71
CA VAL A 36 -0.41 -8.29 10.39
C VAL A 36 -1.16 -9.34 9.59
N GLN A 37 -2.36 -9.04 9.10
CA GLN A 37 -3.04 -9.86 8.12
C GLN A 37 -2.85 -9.30 6.72
N PRO A 38 -2.08 -9.98 5.87
CA PRO A 38 -1.85 -9.55 4.50
C PRO A 38 -2.96 -10.05 3.57
N PHE A 39 -3.29 -9.20 2.58
CA PHE A 39 -4.17 -9.51 1.46
C PHE A 39 -3.57 -8.97 0.17
N LYS A 40 -3.99 -9.55 -0.95
CA LYS A 40 -3.60 -9.11 -2.30
C LYS A 40 -4.83 -8.96 -3.18
N CYS A 41 -4.96 -7.83 -3.88
CA CYS A 41 -5.97 -7.69 -4.93
C CYS A 41 -5.64 -8.58 -6.13
N GLY A 42 -6.66 -9.24 -6.68
CA GLY A 42 -6.54 -10.08 -7.86
C GLY A 42 -5.88 -11.44 -7.63
N PRO A 43 -5.73 -12.23 -8.68
CA PRO A 43 -5.19 -13.60 -8.62
C PRO A 43 -3.67 -13.61 -8.72
N ASP A 44 -2.98 -13.20 -7.67
CA ASP A 44 -1.52 -13.16 -7.60
C ASP A 44 -0.97 -14.29 -6.72
N TYR A 45 -0.02 -15.06 -7.26
CA TYR A 45 0.62 -16.19 -6.56
C TYR A 45 2.06 -15.88 -6.12
N ILE A 46 2.64 -14.78 -6.56
CA ILE A 46 4.02 -14.40 -6.24
C ILE A 46 4.03 -13.49 -5.02
N ASP A 47 3.31 -12.36 -5.08
CA ASP A 47 3.28 -11.39 -3.98
C ASP A 47 2.72 -12.01 -2.70
N THR A 48 1.72 -12.91 -2.81
CA THR A 48 1.16 -13.62 -1.64
C THR A 48 2.17 -14.46 -0.90
N LYS A 49 3.14 -15.08 -1.59
CA LYS A 49 4.23 -15.85 -0.96
C LYS A 49 5.19 -14.96 -0.17
N TYR A 50 5.51 -13.78 -0.71
CA TYR A 50 6.32 -12.81 0.00
C TYR A 50 5.60 -12.24 1.23
N HIS A 51 4.32 -11.93 1.11
CA HIS A 51 3.51 -11.49 2.25
C HIS A 51 3.48 -12.55 3.36
N GLU A 52 3.28 -13.83 2.99
CA GLU A 52 3.27 -14.94 3.95
C GLU A 52 4.62 -15.08 4.66
N ALA A 53 5.74 -14.97 3.92
CA ALA A 53 7.08 -15.03 4.48
C ALA A 53 7.35 -13.89 5.49
N VAL A 54 6.84 -12.68 5.21
CA VAL A 54 6.99 -11.50 6.08
C VAL A 54 6.09 -11.57 7.31
N CYS A 55 4.82 -11.91 7.12
CA CYS A 55 3.80 -11.81 8.18
C CYS A 55 3.65 -13.11 8.99
N GLY A 56 4.21 -14.23 8.52
CA GLY A 56 4.01 -15.55 9.13
C GLY A 56 2.54 -16.03 9.07
N ARG A 57 1.72 -15.43 8.18
CA ARG A 57 0.30 -15.72 8.01
C ARG A 57 -0.03 -15.82 6.51
N PRO A 58 -0.99 -16.67 6.11
CA PRO A 58 -1.41 -16.77 4.72
C PRO A 58 -1.88 -15.42 4.18
N SER A 59 -1.36 -15.02 3.03
CA SER A 59 -1.89 -13.88 2.28
C SER A 59 -3.02 -14.33 1.36
N ILE A 60 -4.16 -13.66 1.44
CA ILE A 60 -5.39 -14.06 0.76
C ILE A 60 -5.65 -13.17 -0.45
N ASN A 61 -5.90 -13.79 -1.60
CA ASN A 61 -6.32 -13.08 -2.81
C ASN A 61 -7.76 -12.60 -2.67
N LEU A 62 -7.96 -11.31 -2.92
CA LEU A 62 -9.27 -10.64 -2.99
C LEU A 62 -9.55 -10.34 -4.45
N ASP A 63 -10.22 -11.26 -5.13
CA ASP A 63 -10.47 -11.20 -6.57
C ASP A 63 -11.96 -11.10 -6.86
N THR A 64 -12.40 -9.92 -7.31
CA THR A 64 -13.81 -9.66 -7.65
C THR A 64 -14.20 -10.09 -9.07
N PHE A 65 -13.23 -10.58 -9.86
CA PHE A 65 -13.51 -11.19 -11.17
C PHE A 65 -13.89 -12.67 -11.04
N MET A 66 -13.15 -13.42 -10.21
CA MET A 66 -13.34 -14.87 -10.06
C MET A 66 -14.30 -15.23 -8.91
N ALA A 67 -14.51 -14.33 -7.96
CA ALA A 67 -15.34 -14.56 -6.77
C ALA A 67 -16.45 -13.51 -6.62
N SER A 68 -17.55 -13.91 -5.99
CA SER A 68 -18.64 -12.98 -5.71
C SER A 68 -18.21 -11.92 -4.65
N PRO A 69 -18.82 -10.72 -4.66
CA PRO A 69 -18.59 -9.71 -3.64
C PRO A 69 -18.79 -10.22 -2.21
N GLU A 70 -19.80 -11.07 -2.00
CA GLU A 70 -20.11 -11.67 -0.69
C GLU A 70 -18.99 -12.59 -0.23
N HIS A 71 -18.43 -13.39 -1.16
CA HIS A 71 -17.32 -14.29 -0.87
C HIS A 71 -16.05 -13.50 -0.50
N VAL A 72 -15.73 -12.43 -1.25
CA VAL A 72 -14.58 -11.54 -0.95
C VAL A 72 -14.72 -10.91 0.43
N ARG A 73 -15.91 -10.37 0.78
CA ARG A 73 -16.17 -9.83 2.13
C ARG A 73 -16.02 -10.90 3.21
N SER A 74 -16.52 -12.10 2.97
CA SER A 74 -16.44 -13.23 3.92
C SER A 74 -14.99 -13.65 4.17
N LEU A 75 -14.18 -13.77 3.12
CA LEU A 75 -12.74 -14.05 3.23
C LEU A 75 -12.04 -12.96 4.04
N TYR A 76 -12.28 -11.70 3.68
CA TYR A 76 -11.67 -10.56 4.37
C TYR A 76 -12.01 -10.55 5.87
N ALA A 77 -13.29 -10.63 6.21
CA ALA A 77 -13.75 -10.66 7.59
C ALA A 77 -13.19 -11.84 8.38
N ARG A 78 -13.15 -13.03 7.77
CA ARG A 78 -12.65 -14.24 8.42
C ARG A 78 -11.17 -14.15 8.77
N TYR A 79 -10.34 -13.69 7.84
CA TYR A 79 -8.89 -13.68 8.03
C TYR A 79 -8.40 -12.49 8.84
N SER A 80 -9.12 -11.36 8.85
CA SER A 80 -8.78 -10.19 9.67
C SER A 80 -9.27 -10.27 11.12
N ALA A 81 -10.10 -11.25 11.47
CA ALA A 81 -10.79 -11.31 12.77
C ALA A 81 -9.89 -11.32 14.02
N ASP A 82 -8.68 -11.87 13.92
CA ASP A 82 -7.71 -11.97 15.02
C ASP A 82 -6.43 -11.16 14.76
N ALA A 83 -6.44 -10.25 13.78
CA ALA A 83 -5.33 -9.39 13.44
C ALA A 83 -5.36 -8.06 14.21
N ASP A 84 -4.18 -7.44 14.37
CA ASP A 84 -4.06 -6.09 14.91
C ASP A 84 -4.12 -5.03 13.79
N VAL A 85 -3.74 -5.42 12.56
CA VAL A 85 -3.81 -4.58 11.36
C VAL A 85 -4.02 -5.45 10.11
N ALA A 86 -4.85 -4.98 9.17
CA ALA A 86 -5.05 -5.60 7.87
C ALA A 86 -4.48 -4.72 6.76
N VAL A 87 -3.59 -5.29 5.94
CA VAL A 87 -2.93 -4.61 4.83
C VAL A 87 -3.30 -5.30 3.52
N VAL A 88 -3.95 -4.56 2.62
CA VAL A 88 -4.31 -5.06 1.28
C VAL A 88 -3.36 -4.45 0.26
N GLU A 89 -2.57 -5.25 -0.43
CA GLU A 89 -1.78 -4.77 -1.56
C GLU A 89 -2.63 -4.76 -2.83
N GLY A 90 -2.72 -3.59 -3.47
CA GLY A 90 -3.38 -3.41 -4.75
C GLY A 90 -2.61 -3.99 -5.93
N MET A 91 -3.25 -4.09 -7.07
CA MET A 91 -2.66 -4.52 -8.34
C MET A 91 -2.71 -3.39 -9.38
N MET A 92 -1.83 -3.43 -10.37
CA MET A 92 -1.79 -2.48 -11.51
C MET A 92 -1.92 -1.00 -11.06
N GLY A 93 -2.52 -0.13 -11.85
CA GLY A 93 -3.00 1.17 -11.38
C GLY A 93 -4.29 1.01 -10.57
N MET A 94 -4.56 1.95 -9.68
CA MET A 94 -5.68 1.88 -8.73
C MET A 94 -7.03 1.60 -9.39
N TYR A 95 -7.27 2.18 -10.56
CA TYR A 95 -8.52 2.08 -11.32
C TYR A 95 -8.44 1.13 -12.51
N ASP A 96 -7.31 0.42 -12.69
CA ASP A 96 -7.12 -0.50 -13.81
C ASP A 96 -7.77 -1.85 -13.48
N GLY A 97 -8.87 -2.16 -14.14
CA GLY A 97 -9.59 -3.42 -14.04
C GLY A 97 -9.78 -4.07 -15.42
N TYR A 98 -10.56 -5.14 -15.48
CA TYR A 98 -10.86 -5.84 -16.74
C TYR A 98 -11.92 -5.10 -17.59
N ASP A 99 -12.73 -4.26 -16.96
CA ASP A 99 -13.70 -3.36 -17.61
C ASP A 99 -13.77 -2.07 -16.78
N ARG A 100 -12.99 -1.06 -17.19
CA ARG A 100 -12.76 0.18 -16.41
C ARG A 100 -12.26 -0.16 -15.01
N ASP A 101 -12.97 0.28 -13.95
CA ASP A 101 -12.62 0.02 -12.56
C ASP A 101 -13.17 -1.31 -11.99
N ARG A 102 -13.85 -2.14 -12.79
CA ARG A 102 -14.29 -3.47 -12.37
C ARG A 102 -13.12 -4.44 -12.28
N GLY A 103 -12.99 -5.12 -11.17
CA GLY A 103 -11.84 -5.99 -10.87
C GLY A 103 -10.60 -5.23 -10.37
N SER A 104 -10.66 -3.89 -10.23
CA SER A 104 -9.53 -3.07 -9.82
C SER A 104 -9.34 -3.03 -8.30
N SER A 105 -8.19 -2.47 -7.87
CA SER A 105 -7.93 -2.15 -6.46
C SER A 105 -8.97 -1.20 -5.87
N ALA A 106 -9.47 -0.25 -6.68
CA ALA A 106 -10.53 0.68 -6.29
C ALA A 106 -11.85 -0.03 -5.98
N GLU A 107 -12.23 -1.04 -6.79
CA GLU A 107 -13.42 -1.84 -6.52
C GLU A 107 -13.30 -2.61 -5.20
N VAL A 108 -12.15 -3.20 -4.93
CA VAL A 108 -11.90 -3.91 -3.66
C VAL A 108 -11.98 -2.97 -2.47
N ALA A 109 -11.35 -1.77 -2.54
CA ALA A 109 -11.42 -0.77 -1.48
C ALA A 109 -12.87 -0.35 -1.18
N ARG A 110 -13.65 -0.06 -2.22
CA ARG A 110 -15.08 0.28 -2.12
C ARG A 110 -15.91 -0.86 -1.56
N LEU A 111 -15.69 -2.08 -2.04
CA LEU A 111 -16.41 -3.28 -1.60
C LEU A 111 -16.24 -3.54 -0.11
N LEU A 112 -15.02 -3.32 0.40
CA LEU A 112 -14.66 -3.55 1.80
C LEU A 112 -14.91 -2.33 2.70
N GLY A 113 -15.13 -1.14 2.11
CA GLY A 113 -15.26 0.12 2.85
C GLY A 113 -13.97 0.52 3.56
N ILE A 114 -12.80 0.20 2.99
CA ILE A 114 -11.50 0.51 3.58
C ILE A 114 -10.83 1.69 2.88
N PRO A 115 -10.08 2.52 3.63
CA PRO A 115 -9.36 3.64 3.04
C PRO A 115 -8.16 3.18 2.20
N VAL A 116 -7.74 4.05 1.28
CA VAL A 116 -6.60 3.83 0.40
C VAL A 116 -5.42 4.70 0.82
N VAL A 117 -4.24 4.10 0.92
CA VAL A 117 -2.95 4.79 0.95
C VAL A 117 -2.37 4.77 -0.47
N LEU A 118 -2.15 5.95 -1.03
CA LEU A 118 -1.67 6.07 -2.39
C LEU A 118 -0.14 6.16 -2.43
N VAL A 119 0.51 5.21 -3.10
CA VAL A 119 1.95 5.22 -3.34
C VAL A 119 2.22 5.86 -4.70
N VAL A 120 2.94 6.96 -4.72
CA VAL A 120 3.17 7.76 -5.91
C VAL A 120 4.66 7.82 -6.24
N ASP A 121 5.01 7.44 -7.48
CA ASP A 121 6.36 7.62 -7.98
C ASP A 121 6.64 9.11 -8.25
N ALA A 122 7.47 9.71 -7.39
CA ALA A 122 7.84 11.12 -7.48
C ALA A 122 9.10 11.36 -8.32
N LYS A 123 9.62 10.33 -8.99
CA LYS A 123 10.81 10.48 -9.84
C LYS A 123 10.60 11.58 -10.89
N SER A 124 11.47 12.59 -10.87
CA SER A 124 11.48 13.70 -11.84
C SER A 124 10.20 14.55 -11.85
N ALA A 125 9.44 14.58 -10.77
CA ALA A 125 8.26 15.41 -10.61
C ALA A 125 8.22 16.04 -9.21
N ALA A 126 7.70 17.25 -9.12
CA ALA A 126 7.54 18.00 -7.88
C ALA A 126 6.09 18.53 -7.80
N TYR A 127 5.87 19.83 -7.96
CA TYR A 127 4.53 20.41 -7.85
C TYR A 127 3.54 19.88 -8.92
N SER A 128 4.03 19.36 -10.06
CA SER A 128 3.19 18.68 -11.05
C SER A 128 2.49 17.41 -10.51
N MET A 129 2.82 16.97 -9.29
CA MET A 129 2.06 15.96 -8.58
C MET A 129 0.67 16.45 -8.12
N ALA A 130 0.47 17.78 -7.97
CA ALA A 130 -0.80 18.32 -7.51
C ALA A 130 -1.99 17.97 -8.43
N PRO A 131 -1.96 18.17 -9.75
CA PRO A 131 -3.05 17.76 -10.63
C PRO A 131 -3.23 16.24 -10.68
N LEU A 132 -2.17 15.46 -10.58
CA LEU A 132 -2.25 14.00 -10.51
C LEU A 132 -3.01 13.57 -9.25
N LEU A 133 -2.56 14.01 -8.08
CA LEU A 133 -3.16 13.67 -6.80
C LEU A 133 -4.59 14.19 -6.69
N SER A 134 -4.85 15.44 -7.12
CA SER A 134 -6.20 16.01 -7.16
C SER A 134 -7.16 15.13 -7.97
N GLY A 135 -6.68 14.58 -9.11
CA GLY A 135 -7.44 13.63 -9.90
C GLY A 135 -7.81 12.38 -9.10
N PHE A 136 -6.84 11.74 -8.44
CA PHE A 136 -7.09 10.53 -7.65
C PHE A 136 -7.97 10.77 -6.42
N ILE A 137 -7.82 11.89 -5.75
CA ILE A 137 -8.58 12.24 -4.55
C ILE A 137 -10.06 12.52 -4.90
N ASN A 138 -10.31 13.19 -6.02
CA ASN A 138 -11.64 13.69 -6.37
C ASN A 138 -12.38 12.82 -7.39
N PHE A 139 -11.73 11.84 -8.03
CA PHE A 139 -12.34 11.06 -9.11
C PHE A 139 -13.51 10.19 -8.65
N ARG A 140 -13.39 9.61 -7.45
CA ARG A 140 -14.41 8.75 -6.85
C ARG A 140 -14.68 9.16 -5.41
N PRO A 141 -15.79 9.85 -5.14
CA PRO A 141 -16.13 10.32 -3.80
C PRO A 141 -16.47 9.19 -2.82
N ASP A 142 -16.77 8.00 -3.32
CA ASP A 142 -17.05 6.79 -2.55
C ASP A 142 -15.77 6.02 -2.12
N ILE A 143 -14.58 6.56 -2.42
CA ILE A 143 -13.27 5.99 -2.02
C ILE A 143 -12.48 7.07 -1.28
N ARG A 144 -12.13 6.81 -0.03
CA ARG A 144 -11.30 7.72 0.76
C ARG A 144 -9.81 7.46 0.52
N ILE A 145 -9.09 8.46 0.00
CA ILE A 145 -7.63 8.48 0.03
C ILE A 145 -7.21 9.00 1.41
N ALA A 146 -6.70 8.10 2.27
CA ALA A 146 -6.34 8.44 3.64
C ALA A 146 -4.99 9.15 3.74
N GLY A 147 -4.10 8.93 2.77
CA GLY A 147 -2.81 9.59 2.73
C GLY A 147 -1.97 9.15 1.54
N VAL A 148 -0.83 9.81 1.39
CA VAL A 148 0.10 9.62 0.29
C VAL A 148 1.49 9.27 0.82
N ILE A 149 2.14 8.28 0.21
CA ILE A 149 3.56 7.96 0.38
C ILE A 149 4.25 8.20 -0.96
N PHE A 150 5.26 9.06 -0.97
CA PHE A 150 6.04 9.32 -2.18
C PHE A 150 7.21 8.36 -2.30
N ASN A 151 7.35 7.71 -3.44
CA ASN A 151 8.47 6.83 -3.73
C ASN A 151 9.50 7.52 -4.63
N ARG A 152 10.77 7.11 -4.54
CA ARG A 152 11.90 7.62 -5.35
C ARG A 152 12.15 9.11 -5.19
N VAL A 153 11.98 9.64 -3.99
CA VAL A 153 12.27 11.04 -3.68
C VAL A 153 13.77 11.29 -3.71
N GLY A 154 14.18 12.32 -4.46
CA GLY A 154 15.60 12.57 -4.77
C GLY A 154 16.39 13.31 -3.68
N SER A 155 15.72 14.07 -2.81
CA SER A 155 16.36 14.86 -1.76
C SER A 155 15.35 15.37 -0.72
N PRO A 156 15.80 15.82 0.47
CA PRO A 156 14.92 16.47 1.44
C PRO A 156 14.23 17.74 0.91
N HIS A 157 14.88 18.49 0.03
CA HIS A 157 14.25 19.64 -0.63
C HIS A 157 13.11 19.21 -1.55
N HIS A 158 13.33 18.17 -2.34
CA HIS A 158 12.29 17.58 -3.19
C HIS A 158 11.09 17.11 -2.35
N TYR A 159 11.35 16.49 -1.20
CA TYR A 159 10.26 16.07 -0.31
C TYR A 159 9.43 17.23 0.22
N ARG A 160 10.05 18.35 0.61
CA ARG A 160 9.30 19.55 1.05
C ARG A 160 8.34 20.06 -0.02
N MET A 161 8.77 20.08 -1.30
CA MET A 161 7.89 20.48 -2.41
C MET A 161 6.69 19.54 -2.56
N LEU A 162 6.87 18.24 -2.26
CA LEU A 162 5.77 17.25 -2.30
C LEU A 162 4.84 17.36 -1.08
N GLN A 163 5.36 17.77 0.08
CA GLN A 163 4.54 18.07 1.26
C GLN A 163 3.62 19.27 0.99
N GLU A 164 4.13 20.34 0.36
CA GLU A 164 3.34 21.52 -0.05
C GLU A 164 2.15 21.09 -0.97
N VAL A 165 2.37 20.12 -1.87
CA VAL A 165 1.29 19.57 -2.69
C VAL A 165 0.19 18.91 -1.84
N CYS A 166 0.59 18.15 -0.82
CA CYS A 166 -0.38 17.50 0.07
C CYS A 166 -1.14 18.52 0.93
N GLU A 167 -0.46 19.58 1.39
CA GLU A 167 -1.08 20.69 2.13
C GLU A 167 -2.13 21.41 1.28
N ASP A 168 -1.80 21.78 0.04
CA ASP A 168 -2.71 22.43 -0.90
C ASP A 168 -3.94 21.59 -1.24
N LEU A 169 -3.80 20.26 -1.25
CA LEU A 169 -4.88 19.32 -1.54
C LEU A 169 -5.62 18.82 -0.28
N ASN A 170 -5.19 19.28 0.89
CA ASN A 170 -5.73 18.83 2.19
C ASN A 170 -5.76 17.29 2.31
N VAL A 171 -4.67 16.63 1.90
CA VAL A 171 -4.46 15.20 2.02
C VAL A 171 -3.26 14.90 2.91
N THR A 172 -3.33 13.86 3.73
CA THR A 172 -2.25 13.51 4.66
C THR A 172 -1.01 13.08 3.88
N CYS A 173 0.12 13.78 4.09
CA CYS A 173 1.44 13.34 3.64
C CYS A 173 2.01 12.37 4.68
N LEU A 174 2.06 11.08 4.37
CA LEU A 174 2.53 10.03 5.29
C LEU A 174 4.04 9.86 5.28
N GLY A 175 4.73 10.39 4.27
CA GLY A 175 6.16 10.27 4.17
C GLY A 175 6.65 9.88 2.77
N TYR A 176 7.88 9.36 2.72
CA TYR A 176 8.50 9.02 1.46
C TYR A 176 9.52 7.88 1.58
N LEU A 177 9.84 7.25 0.45
CA LEU A 177 11.05 6.44 0.30
C LEU A 177 12.05 7.19 -0.57
N PRO A 178 13.32 7.30 -0.11
CA PRO A 178 14.37 7.94 -0.90
C PRO A 178 14.69 7.09 -2.14
N LYS A 179 15.21 7.76 -3.16
CA LYS A 179 15.71 7.08 -4.35
C LYS A 179 17.00 6.34 -3.99
N GLN A 180 16.95 5.01 -3.96
CA GLN A 180 18.10 4.14 -3.69
C GLN A 180 18.29 3.14 -4.83
N LYS A 181 19.54 2.95 -5.26
CA LYS A 181 19.88 2.01 -6.34
C LYS A 181 19.63 0.57 -5.91
N GLU A 182 19.86 0.27 -4.65
CA GLU A 182 19.68 -1.04 -4.05
C GLU A 182 18.20 -1.49 -4.13
N LEU A 183 17.27 -0.61 -3.78
CA LEU A 183 15.82 -0.86 -3.89
C LEU A 183 15.35 -1.02 -5.34
N GLU A 184 15.98 -0.32 -6.30
CA GLU A 184 15.66 -0.47 -7.72
C GLU A 184 16.15 -1.82 -8.29
N GLN A 185 17.25 -2.37 -7.78
CA GLN A 185 17.78 -3.68 -8.18
C GLN A 185 16.97 -4.83 -7.56
N GLU A 186 16.63 -4.75 -6.28
CA GLU A 186 15.80 -5.75 -5.61
C GLU A 186 14.41 -5.87 -6.26
N SER A 187 13.78 -4.76 -6.63
CA SER A 187 12.48 -4.79 -7.31
C SER A 187 12.50 -5.53 -8.66
N ARG A 188 13.66 -5.65 -9.30
CA ARG A 188 13.85 -6.41 -10.55
C ARG A 188 14.20 -7.88 -10.32
N HIS A 189 14.79 -8.20 -9.18
CA HIS A 189 15.23 -9.56 -8.83
C HIS A 189 14.28 -10.30 -7.88
N LEU A 190 13.27 -9.61 -7.32
CA LEU A 190 12.27 -10.14 -6.40
C LEU A 190 11.42 -11.31 -6.95
N GLY A 191 11.69 -11.77 -8.15
CA GLY A 191 10.95 -12.86 -8.78
C GLY A 191 11.59 -14.25 -8.71
N LEU A 192 12.89 -14.39 -8.39
CA LEU A 192 13.57 -15.66 -8.68
C LEU A 192 14.63 -16.14 -7.66
N ASP A 193 14.99 -15.37 -6.63
CA ASP A 193 16.01 -15.80 -5.67
C ASP A 193 15.43 -15.95 -4.25
N PHE A 194 15.06 -17.18 -3.91
CA PHE A 194 14.52 -17.58 -2.60
C PHE A 194 15.61 -17.87 -1.54
N SER A 195 16.77 -17.25 -1.63
CA SER A 195 17.78 -17.40 -0.56
C SER A 195 17.34 -16.60 0.68
N ARG A 196 16.85 -17.32 1.71
CA ARG A 196 16.28 -16.75 2.95
C ARG A 196 17.12 -15.67 3.63
N SER A 197 18.45 -15.73 3.56
CA SER A 197 19.33 -14.77 4.26
C SER A 197 19.33 -13.38 3.62
N LYS A 198 19.44 -13.29 2.30
CA LYS A 198 19.45 -12.00 1.58
C LYS A 198 18.08 -11.34 1.58
N GLU A 199 17.02 -12.14 1.55
CA GLU A 199 15.64 -11.66 1.59
C GLU A 199 15.31 -11.03 2.95
N THR A 200 15.77 -11.63 4.04
CA THR A 200 15.58 -11.10 5.40
C THR A 200 16.35 -9.79 5.60
N GLU A 201 17.61 -9.69 5.16
CA GLU A 201 18.41 -8.47 5.26
C GLU A 201 17.78 -7.31 4.46
N GLY A 202 17.29 -7.57 3.25
CA GLY A 202 16.60 -6.58 2.42
C GLY A 202 15.30 -6.08 3.06
N LEU A 203 14.53 -6.97 3.69
CA LEU A 203 13.31 -6.61 4.42
C LEU A 203 13.57 -5.78 5.67
N ASP A 204 14.61 -6.12 6.45
CA ASP A 204 15.00 -5.36 7.64
C ASP A 204 15.48 -3.94 7.27
N MET A 205 16.25 -3.81 6.19
CA MET A 205 16.66 -2.51 5.65
C MET A 205 15.42 -1.70 5.20
N LEU A 206 14.51 -2.31 4.47
CA LEU A 206 13.30 -1.64 3.98
C LEU A 206 12.38 -1.22 5.12
N ALA A 207 12.19 -2.07 6.14
CA ALA A 207 11.44 -1.73 7.34
C ALA A 207 12.09 -0.56 8.09
N GLY A 208 13.41 -0.52 8.20
CA GLY A 208 14.16 0.58 8.80
C GLY A 208 13.99 1.90 8.03
N LEU A 209 14.05 1.87 6.70
CA LEU A 209 13.81 3.05 5.86
C LEU A 209 12.37 3.59 6.01
N LEU A 210 11.37 2.71 6.09
CA LEU A 210 10.00 3.13 6.32
C LEU A 210 9.80 3.67 7.74
N GLU A 211 10.45 3.08 8.75
CA GLU A 211 10.44 3.59 10.12
C GLU A 211 11.03 4.99 10.23
N GLU A 212 12.07 5.29 9.44
CA GLU A 212 12.75 6.60 9.45
C GLU A 212 11.99 7.67 8.66
N HIS A 213 11.37 7.30 7.53
CA HIS A 213 10.87 8.26 6.56
C HIS A 213 9.34 8.29 6.41
N VAL A 214 8.61 7.36 7.02
CA VAL A 214 7.15 7.30 6.99
C VAL A 214 6.60 7.38 8.40
N ASP A 215 5.67 8.30 8.62
CA ASP A 215 4.94 8.41 9.87
C ASP A 215 3.87 7.30 9.95
N TRP A 216 4.31 6.12 10.36
CA TRP A 216 3.47 4.94 10.48
C TRP A 216 2.44 5.05 11.63
N GLU A 217 2.71 5.84 12.67
CA GLU A 217 1.76 6.10 13.75
C GLU A 217 0.62 7.01 13.26
N LEU A 218 0.96 8.05 12.50
CA LEU A 218 -0.02 8.90 11.82
C LEU A 218 -0.83 8.07 10.81
N LEU A 219 -0.20 7.15 10.06
CA LEU A 219 -0.91 6.23 9.19
C LEU A 219 -1.97 5.45 9.96
N LEU A 220 -1.59 4.74 11.03
CA LEU A 220 -2.53 3.94 11.82
C LEU A 220 -3.66 4.79 12.43
N SER A 221 -3.36 6.00 12.91
CA SER A 221 -4.37 6.91 13.44
C SER A 221 -5.33 7.43 12.36
N THR A 222 -4.81 7.74 11.18
CA THR A 222 -5.61 8.27 10.06
C THR A 222 -6.55 7.21 9.46
N ILE A 223 -6.11 5.96 9.35
CA ILE A 223 -6.94 4.88 8.81
C ILE A 223 -7.99 4.37 9.78
N GLY A 224 -7.78 4.54 11.09
CA GLY A 224 -8.76 4.18 12.14
C GLY A 224 -9.96 5.13 12.21
N LEU A 225 -9.95 6.25 11.48
CA LEU A 225 -11.08 7.18 11.44
C LEU A 225 -12.24 6.58 10.62
N PRO A 226 -13.51 6.77 11.07
CA PRO A 226 -14.66 6.34 10.28
C PRO A 226 -14.67 7.07 8.92
N LEU A 227 -15.23 6.41 7.90
CA LEU A 227 -15.53 7.07 6.63
C LEU A 227 -16.51 8.22 6.86
N PRO A 228 -16.35 9.38 6.20
CA PRO A 228 -17.26 10.50 6.30
C PRO A 228 -18.66 10.18 5.79
#